data_a8779114888fe296247726be081e9a0f
#
_entry.id   a8779114888fe296247726be081e9a0f
#
_cell.length_a   1.000
_cell.length_b   1.000
_cell.length_c   1.000
_cell.angle_alpha   90.00
_cell.angle_beta   90.00
_cell.angle_gamma   90.00
#
_symmetry.space_group_name_H-M   'P 1'
#
loop_
_entity.id
_entity.type
_entity.pdbx_description
1 polymer ?
#
loop_
_entity_poly.entity_id
_entity_poly.type
_entity_poly.pdbx_seq_one_letter_code
_entity_poly.pdbx_strand_id
1 'polypeptide(L)'
;MEMIPKVLQAVAGQNFQVYLYFHDGTVRLLDASPLVHKGGVFAPLQDMDFFRDRLTVMNDTVAWDVDGIRDPRTCVDLDPSELYETCPIVEDPLKEVIWISGYRLRISFRNWSIKAL
;
A
#
# COMPACT_ATOMS: atom_id res chain seq x y z
N MET A 1 -3.55 14.81 22.00
CA MET A 1 -3.01 15.09 20.65
C MET A 1 -3.48 14.02 19.69
N GLU A 2 -4.08 14.42 18.61
CA GLU A 2 -4.52 13.45 17.63
C GLU A 2 -3.35 12.91 16.82
N MET A 3 -3.40 11.61 16.57
CA MET A 3 -2.44 10.96 15.71
C MET A 3 -2.84 11.23 14.25
N ILE A 4 -1.89 11.72 13.45
CA ILE A 4 -2.09 11.87 12.03
C ILE A 4 -1.60 10.59 11.37
N PRO A 5 -2.48 9.81 10.72
CA PRO A 5 -2.07 8.56 10.08
C PRO A 5 -1.05 8.81 8.97
N LYS A 6 -0.05 7.92 8.91
CA LYS A 6 0.98 7.96 7.87
C LYS A 6 1.16 6.57 7.31
N VAL A 7 1.15 6.47 5.99
CA VAL A 7 1.46 5.24 5.27
C VAL A 7 2.97 5.20 5.04
N LEU A 8 3.62 4.15 5.52
CA LEU A 8 5.05 3.97 5.37
C LEU A 8 5.42 3.17 4.12
N GLN A 9 4.55 2.24 3.73
CA GLN A 9 4.80 1.35 2.61
C GLN A 9 3.47 0.92 2.01
N ALA A 10 3.44 0.72 0.71
CA ALA A 10 2.29 0.18 -0.01
C ALA A 10 2.76 -0.98 -0.88
N VAL A 11 2.03 -2.09 -0.83
CA VAL A 11 2.35 -3.31 -1.58
C VAL A 11 1.10 -3.72 -2.36
N ALA A 12 1.25 -3.86 -3.68
CA ALA A 12 0.14 -4.31 -4.52
C ALA A 12 -0.17 -5.77 -4.24
N GLY A 13 -1.46 -6.07 -4.07
CA GLY A 13 -1.97 -7.42 -4.00
C GLY A 13 -2.60 -7.83 -5.31
N GLN A 14 -3.63 -8.69 -5.24
CA GLN A 14 -4.38 -9.15 -6.40
C GLN A 14 -5.53 -8.18 -6.71
N ASN A 15 -5.94 -8.14 -7.97
CA ASN A 15 -7.18 -7.48 -8.39
C ASN A 15 -7.34 -6.05 -7.85
N PHE A 16 -6.33 -5.20 -8.02
CA PHE A 16 -6.34 -3.80 -7.55
C PHE A 16 -6.40 -3.66 -6.04
N GLN A 17 -6.00 -4.67 -5.31
CA GLN A 17 -5.83 -4.56 -3.86
C GLN A 17 -4.47 -3.98 -3.53
N VAL A 18 -4.41 -3.19 -2.45
CA VAL A 18 -3.17 -2.62 -1.94
C VAL A 18 -3.10 -2.82 -0.45
N TYR A 19 -2.00 -3.40 0.02
CA TYR A 19 -1.72 -3.49 1.45
C TYR A 19 -0.99 -2.23 1.89
N LEU A 20 -1.56 -1.56 2.88
CA LEU A 20 -1.06 -0.29 3.40
C LEU A 20 -0.44 -0.52 4.77
N TYR A 21 0.84 -0.22 4.90
CA TYR A 21 1.57 -0.35 6.16
C TYR A 21 1.62 1.00 6.84
N PHE A 22 0.85 1.13 7.91
CA PHE A 22 0.76 2.38 8.65
C PHE A 22 1.83 2.46 9.75
N HIS A 23 2.16 3.68 10.14
CA HIS A 23 3.21 3.94 11.13
C HIS A 23 2.90 3.37 12.52
N ASP A 24 1.64 3.09 12.83
CA ASP A 24 1.24 2.48 14.09
C ASP A 24 1.44 0.96 14.13
N GLY A 25 1.99 0.39 13.06
CA GLY A 25 2.22 -1.05 12.95
C GLY A 25 1.08 -1.83 12.34
N THR A 26 -0.06 -1.21 12.08
CA THR A 26 -1.18 -1.91 11.42
C THR A 26 -0.95 -2.04 9.93
N VAL A 27 -1.46 -3.13 9.37
CA VAL A 27 -1.55 -3.35 7.94
C VAL A 27 -3.02 -3.33 7.57
N ARG A 28 -3.38 -2.51 6.60
CA ARG A 28 -4.76 -2.34 6.18
C ARG A 28 -4.89 -2.64 4.69
N LEU A 29 -6.03 -3.17 4.30
CA LEU A 29 -6.28 -3.57 2.92
C LEU A 29 -7.19 -2.57 2.23
N LEU A 30 -6.66 -1.98 1.16
CA LEU A 30 -7.42 -1.12 0.27
C LEU A 30 -7.87 -1.91 -0.94
N ASP A 31 -9.18 -1.92 -1.22
CA ASP A 31 -9.69 -2.34 -2.52
C ASP A 31 -9.82 -1.11 -3.41
N ALA A 32 -8.90 -0.95 -4.33
CA ALA A 32 -8.87 0.20 -5.23
C ALA A 32 -9.75 0.01 -6.47
N SER A 33 -10.43 -1.13 -6.62
CA SER A 33 -11.27 -1.37 -7.79
C SER A 33 -12.29 -0.26 -8.06
N PRO A 34 -13.03 0.24 -7.05
CA PRO A 34 -13.98 1.32 -7.31
C PRO A 34 -13.32 2.59 -7.84
N LEU A 35 -12.11 2.91 -7.36
CA LEU A 35 -11.37 4.09 -7.82
C LEU A 35 -10.91 3.91 -9.26
N VAL A 36 -10.35 2.76 -9.58
CA VAL A 36 -9.82 2.45 -10.91
C VAL A 36 -10.91 2.53 -11.96
N HIS A 37 -12.11 2.05 -11.62
CA HIS A 37 -13.23 2.02 -12.56
C HIS A 37 -13.96 3.35 -12.70
N LYS A 38 -13.62 4.34 -11.87
CA LYS A 38 -14.17 5.70 -12.05
C LYS A 38 -13.71 6.35 -13.35
N GLY A 39 -12.53 5.97 -13.84
CA GLY A 39 -11.94 6.64 -15.00
C GLY A 39 -11.32 7.98 -14.63
N GLY A 40 -11.27 8.92 -15.57
CA GLY A 40 -10.63 10.21 -15.35
C GLY A 40 -9.15 10.05 -15.03
N VAL A 41 -8.68 10.69 -13.95
CA VAL A 41 -7.27 10.61 -13.53
C VAL A 41 -6.85 9.18 -13.16
N PHE A 42 -7.81 8.31 -12.83
CA PHE A 42 -7.54 6.92 -12.48
C PHE A 42 -7.54 5.98 -13.69
N ALA A 43 -7.90 6.45 -14.88
CA ALA A 43 -8.03 5.59 -16.05
C ALA A 43 -6.76 4.78 -16.38
N PRO A 44 -5.54 5.33 -16.30
CA PRO A 44 -4.32 4.56 -16.56
C PRO A 44 -4.13 3.37 -15.62
N LEU A 45 -4.71 3.42 -14.43
CA LEU A 45 -4.58 2.38 -13.42
C LEU A 45 -5.40 1.13 -13.74
N GLN A 46 -6.22 1.16 -14.77
CA GLN A 46 -6.96 -0.03 -15.21
C GLN A 46 -6.04 -1.10 -15.79
N ASP A 47 -4.86 -0.73 -16.23
CA ASP A 47 -3.80 -1.66 -16.60
C ASP A 47 -3.14 -2.15 -15.31
N MET A 48 -3.23 -3.46 -15.03
CA MET A 48 -2.70 -4.05 -13.81
C MET A 48 -1.20 -3.86 -13.66
N ASP A 49 -0.45 -3.95 -14.75
CA ASP A 49 0.99 -3.76 -14.70
C ASP A 49 1.34 -2.31 -14.37
N PHE A 50 0.64 -1.37 -14.97
CA PHE A 50 0.81 0.05 -14.67
C PHE A 50 0.44 0.34 -13.21
N PHE A 51 -0.66 -0.23 -12.73
CA PHE A 51 -1.11 -0.09 -11.35
C PHE A 51 -0.01 -0.51 -10.37
N ARG A 52 0.60 -1.67 -10.59
CA ARG A 52 1.68 -2.16 -9.73
C ARG A 52 2.95 -1.34 -9.85
N ASP A 53 3.36 -1.06 -11.08
CA ASP A 53 4.66 -0.44 -11.35
C ASP A 53 4.71 1.01 -10.87
N ARG A 54 3.57 1.67 -10.86
CA ARG A 54 3.48 3.09 -10.49
C ARG A 54 3.07 3.32 -9.04
N LEU A 55 2.73 2.25 -8.33
CA LEU A 55 2.37 2.34 -6.92
C LEU A 55 3.59 2.77 -6.09
N THR A 56 3.39 3.76 -5.24
CA THR A 56 4.45 4.29 -4.39
C THR A 56 3.86 4.92 -3.13
N VAL A 57 4.73 5.43 -2.27
CA VAL A 57 4.33 6.23 -1.11
C VAL A 57 4.98 7.60 -1.29
N MET A 58 4.17 8.65 -1.21
CA MET A 58 4.62 10.03 -1.25
C MET A 58 3.83 10.85 -0.24
N ASN A 59 4.48 11.78 0.43
CA ASN A 59 3.82 12.66 1.40
C ASN A 59 3.01 11.88 2.45
N ASP A 60 3.59 10.76 2.92
CA ASP A 60 3.01 9.92 3.97
C ASP A 60 1.71 9.22 3.55
N THR A 61 1.45 9.08 2.26
CA THR A 61 0.28 8.36 1.77
C THR A 61 0.59 7.54 0.53
N VAL A 62 -0.34 6.64 0.20
CA VAL A 62 -0.24 5.87 -1.04
C VAL A 62 -0.53 6.77 -2.24
N ALA A 63 0.25 6.56 -3.30
CA ALA A 63 0.11 7.33 -4.52
C ALA A 63 0.47 6.48 -5.73
N TRP A 64 0.07 6.93 -6.91
CA TRP A 64 0.50 6.35 -8.18
C TRP A 64 1.23 7.43 -8.98
N ASP A 65 2.48 7.14 -9.30
CA ASP A 65 3.35 8.03 -10.05
C ASP A 65 3.08 7.86 -11.55
N VAL A 66 1.98 8.45 -12.02
CA VAL A 66 1.48 8.23 -13.36
C VAL A 66 2.44 8.72 -14.45
N ASP A 67 3.24 9.74 -14.16
CA ASP A 67 4.21 10.27 -15.12
C ASP A 67 5.59 9.61 -15.04
N GLY A 68 5.84 8.86 -13.99
CA GLY A 68 7.11 8.16 -13.81
C GLY A 68 8.27 9.03 -13.36
N ILE A 69 8.03 10.28 -12.98
CA ILE A 69 9.08 11.23 -12.60
C ILE A 69 9.05 11.59 -11.11
N ARG A 70 8.17 10.96 -10.36
CA ARG A 70 7.98 11.18 -8.91
C ARG A 70 7.72 12.65 -8.56
N ASP A 71 6.91 13.32 -9.36
CA ASP A 71 6.48 14.68 -9.11
C ASP A 71 5.20 14.66 -8.28
N PRO A 72 5.22 15.15 -7.02
CA PRO A 72 4.02 15.12 -6.18
C PRO A 72 2.83 15.87 -6.78
N ARG A 73 3.08 16.82 -7.67
CA ARG A 73 2.02 17.61 -8.31
C ARG A 73 1.24 16.82 -9.35
N THR A 74 1.84 15.76 -9.89
CA THR A 74 1.22 14.95 -10.95
C THR A 74 0.86 13.55 -10.49
N CYS A 75 1.29 13.13 -9.29
CA CYS A 75 0.90 11.85 -8.73
C CYS A 75 -0.57 11.86 -8.31
N VAL A 76 -1.21 10.72 -8.48
CA VAL A 76 -2.57 10.50 -7.96
C VAL A 76 -2.45 9.91 -6.58
N ASP A 77 -2.90 10.63 -5.56
CA ASP A 77 -2.78 10.19 -4.17
C ASP A 77 -4.14 10.10 -3.48
N LEU A 78 -4.14 9.43 -2.34
CA LEU A 78 -5.35 9.23 -1.53
C LEU A 78 -5.13 9.81 -0.13
N ASP A 79 -6.22 10.24 0.53
CA ASP A 79 -6.16 10.80 1.88
C ASP A 79 -5.83 9.70 2.90
N PRO A 80 -4.69 9.78 3.60
CA PRO A 80 -4.31 8.75 4.56
C PRO A 80 -5.25 8.63 5.76
N SER A 81 -5.89 9.72 6.17
CA SER A 81 -6.85 9.68 7.27
C SER A 81 -8.09 8.89 6.89
N GLU A 82 -8.59 9.09 5.69
CA GLU A 82 -9.73 8.33 5.17
C GLU A 82 -9.37 6.84 5.03
N LEU A 83 -8.19 6.54 4.50
CA LEU A 83 -7.72 5.17 4.37
C LEU A 83 -7.63 4.47 5.72
N TYR A 84 -7.12 5.18 6.71
CA TYR A 84 -6.98 4.64 8.05
C TYR A 84 -8.32 4.28 8.67
N GLU A 85 -9.34 5.09 8.43
CA GLU A 85 -10.68 4.87 8.99
C GLU A 85 -11.48 3.81 8.25
N THR A 86 -11.32 3.72 6.93
CA THR A 86 -12.20 2.90 6.08
C THR A 86 -11.61 1.55 5.69
N CYS A 87 -10.28 1.43 5.61
CA CYS A 87 -9.66 0.19 5.20
C CYS A 87 -9.50 -0.76 6.39
N PRO A 88 -9.95 -2.03 6.26
CA PRO A 88 -9.88 -2.98 7.36
C PRO A 88 -8.45 -3.39 7.67
N ILE A 89 -8.20 -3.69 8.95
CA ILE A 89 -6.93 -4.26 9.39
C ILE A 89 -6.88 -5.72 8.94
N VAL A 90 -5.74 -6.10 8.39
CA VAL A 90 -5.50 -7.47 7.92
C VAL A 90 -4.14 -7.96 8.42
N GLU A 91 -3.88 -9.25 8.27
CA GLU A 91 -2.55 -9.79 8.53
C GLU A 91 -1.56 -9.28 7.49
N ASP A 92 -0.32 -9.09 7.93
CA ASP A 92 0.78 -8.67 7.07
C ASP A 92 1.10 -9.80 6.08
N PRO A 93 0.87 -9.62 4.77
CA PRO A 93 1.16 -10.67 3.78
C PRO A 93 2.65 -10.96 3.63
N LEU A 94 3.51 -10.07 4.13
CA LEU A 94 4.96 -10.25 4.08
C LEU A 94 5.51 -10.95 5.31
N LYS A 95 4.65 -11.39 6.24
CA LYS A 95 5.09 -12.19 7.38
C LYS A 95 5.25 -13.65 6.98
N GLU A 96 6.33 -14.26 7.44
CA GLU A 96 6.51 -15.70 7.38
C GLU A 96 6.41 -16.30 8.76
N VAL A 97 6.03 -17.58 8.78
CA VAL A 97 6.02 -18.39 10.00
C VAL A 97 7.19 -19.34 9.93
N ILE A 98 8.09 -19.24 10.91
CA ILE A 98 9.22 -20.16 11.02
C ILE A 98 9.17 -20.92 12.34
N TRP A 99 9.82 -22.07 12.36
CA TRP A 99 9.93 -22.92 13.55
C TRP A 99 11.37 -22.88 14.04
N ILE A 100 11.56 -22.41 15.28
CA ILE A 100 12.87 -22.43 15.94
C ILE A 100 12.70 -23.15 17.27
N SER A 101 13.45 -24.24 17.46
CA SER A 101 13.43 -25.02 18.70
C SER A 101 12.02 -25.44 19.13
N GLY A 102 11.15 -25.76 18.15
CA GLY A 102 9.78 -26.16 18.40
C GLY A 102 8.80 -24.99 18.59
N TYR A 103 9.27 -23.77 18.55
CA TYR A 103 8.41 -22.60 18.67
C TYR A 103 8.08 -22.05 17.29
N ARG A 104 6.83 -21.62 17.16
CA ARG A 104 6.33 -20.97 15.94
C ARG A 104 6.57 -19.47 16.05
N LEU A 105 7.34 -18.91 15.11
CA LEU A 105 7.66 -17.50 15.05
C LEU A 105 7.19 -16.91 13.74
N ARG A 106 6.75 -15.65 13.78
CA ARG A 106 6.37 -14.88 12.59
C ARG A 106 7.41 -13.79 12.35
N ILE A 107 7.85 -13.67 11.10
CA ILE A 107 8.81 -12.67 10.68
C ILE A 107 8.17 -11.80 9.62
N SER A 108 8.31 -10.48 9.78
CA SER A 108 7.89 -9.52 8.75
C SER A 108 9.09 -9.15 7.90
N PHE A 109 8.92 -9.26 6.58
CA PHE A 109 9.95 -8.88 5.61
C PHE A 109 9.82 -7.45 5.11
N ARG A 110 8.84 -6.69 5.57
CA ARG A 110 8.59 -5.34 5.06
C ARG A 110 9.76 -4.37 5.19
N ASN A 111 10.67 -4.62 6.15
CA ASN A 111 11.86 -3.80 6.36
C ASN A 111 13.09 -4.33 5.61
N TRP A 112 12.93 -5.41 4.88
CA TRP A 112 13.99 -5.98 4.08
C TRP A 112 13.93 -5.44 2.67
N SER A 113 14.56 -6.05 1.73
CA SER A 113 14.62 -5.57 0.36
C SER A 113 13.23 -5.36 -0.24
N ILE A 114 12.67 -4.17 -0.03
CA ILE A 114 11.39 -3.78 -0.62
C ILE A 114 11.43 -3.92 -2.15
N LYS A 115 12.62 -3.76 -2.71
CA LYS A 115 12.80 -3.90 -4.16
C LYS A 115 12.60 -5.31 -4.68
N ALA A 116 12.60 -6.29 -3.79
CA ALA A 116 12.32 -7.67 -4.17
C ALA A 116 10.83 -7.93 -4.41
N LEU A 117 10.00 -6.97 -4.08
CA LEU A 117 8.55 -7.07 -4.29
C LEU A 117 8.16 -6.50 -5.69
#